data_93bb60b2e6e6aa01df90006300de4670
#
_entry.id   93bb60b2e6e6aa01df90006300de4670
#
_cell.length_a   1.000
_cell.length_b   1.000
_cell.length_c   1.000
_cell.angle_alpha   90.00
_cell.angle_beta   90.00
_cell.angle_gamma   90.00
#
_symmetry.space_group_name_H-M   'P 1'
#
loop_
_entity.id
_entity.type
_entity.pdbx_description
1 polymer ?
#
loop_
_entity_poly.entity_id
_entity_poly.type
_entity_poly.pdbx_seq_one_letter_code
_entity_poly.pdbx_strand_id
1 'polypeptide(L)'
;LEVTPNRPDALGLLGLARDLHALGYALVEPEAALKAEALPLPFALKVEDPEGAPHFTLGYAFGLRVAPSPLWMQRALFAAGMRPINNVVDVTNYVMLERAQPMHAFDLRFIGEGILVRRARPGERLRTLDGVERTLHPEDLVIAGWRGEESFPLGLAGVMGGAESEVREDTEAIALEVACFDPVSIRKTARRHGLRTEASHRFERGGDPLGQVPAQRRALSLLQALDDLEADPGV
;
A
#
# COMPACT_ATOMS: atom_id res chain seq x y z
N LEU A 1 0.46 -14.67 -19.00
CA LEU A 1 -0.80 -15.12 -18.40
C LEU A 1 -1.86 -14.04 -18.58
N GLU A 2 -3.02 -14.42 -19.07
CA GLU A 2 -4.18 -13.55 -19.11
C GLU A 2 -4.99 -13.77 -17.84
N VAL A 3 -5.07 -12.73 -16.99
CA VAL A 3 -5.80 -12.79 -15.73
C VAL A 3 -7.18 -12.19 -15.92
N THR A 4 -8.21 -13.01 -15.72
CA THR A 4 -9.61 -12.61 -15.84
C THR A 4 -10.06 -11.79 -14.62
N PRO A 5 -11.07 -10.89 -14.74
CA PRO A 5 -11.52 -10.04 -13.64
C PRO A 5 -12.04 -10.77 -12.40
N ASN A 6 -12.47 -12.03 -12.55
CA ASN A 6 -12.94 -12.85 -11.44
C ASN A 6 -11.82 -13.53 -10.63
N ARG A 7 -10.55 -13.31 -11.01
CA ARG A 7 -9.38 -13.86 -10.34
C ARG A 7 -8.35 -12.75 -10.03
N PRO A 8 -8.73 -11.71 -9.28
CA PRO A 8 -7.82 -10.62 -8.95
C PRO A 8 -6.59 -11.09 -8.15
N ASP A 9 -6.71 -12.18 -7.39
CA ASP A 9 -5.60 -12.82 -6.66
C ASP A 9 -4.48 -13.31 -7.60
N ALA A 10 -4.81 -13.71 -8.82
CA ALA A 10 -3.83 -14.15 -9.82
C ALA A 10 -3.00 -13.01 -10.43
N LEU A 11 -3.25 -11.75 -10.05
CA LEU A 11 -2.34 -10.62 -10.28
C LEU A 11 -1.14 -10.62 -9.30
N GLY A 12 -1.06 -11.60 -8.41
CA GLY A 12 0.06 -11.90 -7.53
C GLY A 12 0.54 -13.34 -7.69
N LEU A 13 1.80 -13.58 -7.31
CA LEU A 13 2.43 -14.91 -7.43
C LEU A 13 1.72 -15.98 -6.60
N LEU A 14 1.19 -15.62 -5.44
CA LEU A 14 0.47 -16.56 -4.57
C LEU A 14 -0.83 -17.06 -5.22
N GLY A 15 -1.57 -16.19 -5.92
CA GLY A 15 -2.77 -16.60 -6.66
C GLY A 15 -2.45 -17.57 -7.79
N LEU A 16 -1.35 -17.35 -8.52
CA LEU A 16 -0.85 -18.27 -9.53
C LEU A 16 -0.39 -19.60 -8.93
N ALA A 17 0.29 -19.54 -7.79
CA ALA A 17 0.74 -20.73 -7.06
C ALA A 17 -0.45 -21.60 -6.58
N ARG A 18 -1.56 -20.97 -6.18
CA ARG A 18 -2.82 -21.68 -5.85
C ARG A 18 -3.41 -22.43 -7.03
N ASP A 19 -3.36 -21.83 -8.23
CA ASP A 19 -3.80 -22.54 -9.46
C ASP A 19 -2.91 -23.75 -9.78
N LEU A 20 -1.60 -23.60 -9.63
CA LEU A 20 -0.66 -24.71 -9.78
C LEU A 20 -0.90 -25.79 -8.72
N HIS A 21 -1.21 -25.39 -7.49
CA HIS A 21 -1.54 -26.32 -6.41
C HIS A 21 -2.78 -27.17 -6.73
N ALA A 22 -3.80 -26.58 -7.34
CA ALA A 22 -4.97 -27.30 -7.81
C ALA A 22 -4.64 -28.35 -8.89
N LEU A 23 -3.49 -28.20 -9.57
CA LEU A 23 -2.95 -29.18 -10.54
C LEU A 23 -2.01 -30.22 -9.88
N GLY A 24 -1.86 -30.20 -8.55
CA GLY A 24 -1.07 -31.18 -7.80
C GLY A 24 0.35 -30.74 -7.42
N TYR A 25 0.74 -29.48 -7.69
CA TYR A 25 2.03 -28.97 -7.23
C TYR A 25 1.99 -28.56 -5.75
N ALA A 26 3.11 -28.65 -5.05
CA ALA A 26 3.22 -28.22 -3.67
C ALA A 26 3.05 -26.70 -3.56
N LEU A 27 2.24 -26.24 -2.61
CA LEU A 27 2.11 -24.82 -2.25
C LEU A 27 2.82 -24.58 -0.92
N VAL A 28 3.73 -23.62 -0.91
CA VAL A 28 4.34 -23.10 0.31
C VAL A 28 4.01 -21.62 0.39
N GLU A 29 3.20 -21.24 1.36
CA GLU A 29 2.94 -19.81 1.62
C GLU A 29 4.11 -19.22 2.41
N PRO A 30 4.61 -18.03 2.00
CA PRO A 30 5.63 -17.32 2.76
C PRO A 30 5.11 -16.97 4.16
N GLU A 31 5.85 -17.36 5.19
CA GLU A 31 5.52 -17.02 6.56
C GLU A 31 5.75 -15.55 6.85
N ALA A 32 4.87 -14.98 7.67
CA ALA A 32 5.04 -13.66 8.28
C ALA A 32 5.48 -13.87 9.74
N ALA A 33 6.78 -14.02 9.97
CA ALA A 33 7.36 -14.18 11.30
C ALA A 33 7.46 -12.81 12.03
N LEU A 34 6.33 -12.12 12.15
CA LEU A 34 6.28 -10.82 12.80
C LEU A 34 6.40 -10.99 14.32
N LYS A 35 7.47 -10.47 14.88
CA LYS A 35 7.66 -10.31 16.33
C LYS A 35 7.06 -8.96 16.76
N ALA A 36 5.75 -8.81 16.65
CA ALA A 36 5.08 -7.59 17.04
C ALA A 36 4.32 -7.79 18.34
N GLU A 37 4.49 -6.86 19.27
CA GLU A 37 3.53 -6.60 20.30
C GLU A 37 2.36 -5.82 19.70
N ALA A 38 1.13 -6.14 20.12
CA ALA A 38 -0.04 -5.35 19.76
C ALA A 38 0.03 -4.01 20.51
N LEU A 39 0.78 -3.06 19.95
CA LEU A 39 0.81 -1.70 20.48
C LEU A 39 -0.40 -0.92 19.95
N PRO A 40 -1.01 -0.04 20.76
CA PRO A 40 -2.03 0.86 20.25
C PRO A 40 -1.42 1.76 19.18
N LEU A 41 -2.17 2.01 18.10
CA LEU A 41 -1.74 2.96 17.07
C LEU A 41 -1.56 4.35 17.71
N PRO A 42 -0.44 5.05 17.42
CA PRO A 42 -0.20 6.39 17.96
C PRO A 42 -1.02 7.48 17.23
N PHE A 43 -1.89 7.10 16.34
CA PHE A 43 -2.74 7.96 15.52
C PHE A 43 -4.12 7.31 15.34
N ALA A 44 -5.13 8.12 14.98
CA ALA A 44 -6.49 7.64 14.80
C ALA A 44 -6.77 7.23 13.34
N LEU A 45 -7.76 6.33 13.16
CA LEU A 45 -8.33 5.98 11.86
C LEU A 45 -9.81 6.33 11.85
N LYS A 46 -10.26 7.04 10.80
CA LYS A 46 -11.66 7.33 10.52
C LYS A 46 -11.98 6.96 9.08
N VAL A 47 -13.12 6.31 8.85
CA VAL A 47 -13.63 6.00 7.51
C VAL A 47 -15.02 6.63 7.39
N GLU A 48 -15.12 7.72 6.63
CA GLU A 48 -16.38 8.42 6.39
C GLU A 48 -17.19 7.81 5.24
N ASP A 49 -16.52 7.11 4.33
CA ASP A 49 -17.14 6.41 3.20
C ASP A 49 -16.85 4.90 3.25
N PRO A 50 -17.62 4.14 4.04
CA PRO A 50 -17.44 2.70 4.16
C PRO A 50 -17.84 1.92 2.90
N GLU A 51 -18.62 2.50 1.98
CA GLU A 51 -18.92 1.89 0.68
C GLU A 51 -17.72 2.02 -0.27
N GLY A 52 -17.06 3.17 -0.26
CA GLY A 52 -15.85 3.41 -1.04
C GLY A 52 -14.62 2.66 -0.53
N ALA A 53 -14.55 2.42 0.78
CA ALA A 53 -13.47 1.67 1.45
C ALA A 53 -14.04 0.64 2.44
N PRO A 54 -14.60 -0.48 1.95
CA PRO A 54 -15.26 -1.47 2.80
C PRO A 54 -14.33 -2.16 3.80
N HIS A 55 -13.05 -2.25 3.47
CA HIS A 55 -12.02 -2.77 4.37
C HIS A 55 -10.80 -1.86 4.35
N PHE A 56 -10.39 -1.38 5.51
CA PHE A 56 -9.24 -0.51 5.66
C PHE A 56 -8.48 -0.86 6.92
N THR A 57 -7.21 -1.20 6.78
CA THR A 57 -6.33 -1.51 7.90
C THR A 57 -5.11 -0.60 7.87
N LEU A 58 -4.61 -0.26 9.06
CA LEU A 58 -3.37 0.47 9.24
C LEU A 58 -2.39 -0.36 10.06
N GLY A 59 -1.18 -0.51 9.53
CA GLY A 59 -0.01 -0.96 10.27
C GLY A 59 0.81 0.24 10.75
N TYR A 60 1.70 -0.01 11.68
CA TYR A 60 2.64 0.98 12.19
C TYR A 60 4.04 0.37 12.29
N ALA A 61 5.03 1.06 11.77
CA ALA A 61 6.43 0.71 11.95
C ALA A 61 7.21 1.97 12.34
N PHE A 62 8.14 1.84 13.29
CA PHE A 62 8.95 2.92 13.82
C PHE A 62 10.39 2.45 14.07
N GLY A 63 11.29 3.43 14.22
CA GLY A 63 12.73 3.15 14.29
C GLY A 63 13.29 2.69 12.94
N LEU A 64 12.59 3.01 11.85
CA LEU A 64 12.98 2.64 10.51
C LEU A 64 14.21 3.41 10.07
N ARG A 65 15.06 2.72 9.31
CA ARG A 65 16.12 3.34 8.55
C ARG A 65 15.87 3.13 7.06
N VAL A 66 15.55 4.21 6.37
CA VAL A 66 15.34 4.17 4.92
C VAL A 66 16.67 4.01 4.21
N ALA A 67 16.82 2.94 3.45
CA ALA A 67 18.04 2.55 2.75
C ALA A 67 17.71 1.81 1.44
N PRO A 68 18.68 1.54 0.55
CA PRO A 68 18.47 0.65 -0.58
C PRO A 68 18.08 -0.75 -0.11
N SER A 69 17.11 -1.36 -0.78
CA SER A 69 16.69 -2.74 -0.51
C SER A 69 17.83 -3.75 -0.75
N PRO A 70 17.82 -4.90 -0.10
CA PRO A 70 18.80 -5.94 -0.35
C PRO A 70 18.71 -6.45 -1.80
N LEU A 71 19.83 -6.92 -2.33
CA LEU A 71 19.96 -7.31 -3.75
C LEU A 71 18.94 -8.37 -4.20
N TRP A 72 18.54 -9.27 -3.32
CA TRP A 72 17.53 -10.28 -3.67
C TRP A 72 16.17 -9.67 -3.96
N MET A 73 15.75 -8.65 -3.18
CA MET A 73 14.48 -7.93 -3.37
C MET A 73 14.54 -7.05 -4.62
N GLN A 74 15.65 -6.31 -4.81
CA GLN A 74 15.86 -5.52 -6.03
C GLN A 74 15.77 -6.39 -7.28
N ARG A 75 16.42 -7.57 -7.29
CA ARG A 75 16.35 -8.52 -8.42
C ARG A 75 14.94 -9.02 -8.68
N ALA A 76 14.18 -9.33 -7.64
CA ALA A 76 12.77 -9.76 -7.78
C ALA A 76 11.91 -8.66 -8.39
N LEU A 77 12.05 -7.41 -7.95
CA LEU A 77 11.35 -6.27 -8.50
C LEU A 77 11.73 -6.01 -9.96
N PHE A 78 13.02 -6.00 -10.29
CA PHE A 78 13.48 -5.87 -11.67
C PHE A 78 12.96 -6.97 -12.59
N ALA A 79 12.94 -8.22 -12.12
CA ALA A 79 12.39 -9.34 -12.89
C ALA A 79 10.87 -9.17 -13.17
N ALA A 80 10.15 -8.47 -12.30
CA ALA A 80 8.75 -8.11 -12.47
C ALA A 80 8.52 -6.79 -13.23
N GLY A 81 9.60 -6.14 -13.72
CA GLY A 81 9.54 -4.88 -14.46
C GLY A 81 9.38 -3.64 -13.58
N MET A 82 9.60 -3.74 -12.27
CA MET A 82 9.52 -2.63 -11.32
C MET A 82 10.92 -2.12 -10.97
N ARG A 83 11.08 -0.80 -10.90
CA ARG A 83 12.33 -0.19 -10.46
C ARG A 83 12.37 -0.12 -8.93
N PRO A 84 13.41 -0.65 -8.27
CA PRO A 84 13.63 -0.45 -6.84
C PRO A 84 13.81 1.04 -6.49
N ILE A 85 13.32 1.42 -5.31
CA ILE A 85 13.35 2.80 -4.81
C ILE A 85 14.09 2.85 -3.47
N ASN A 86 13.49 2.28 -2.42
CA ASN A 86 14.07 2.12 -1.09
C ASN A 86 13.41 0.92 -0.38
N ASN A 87 13.98 0.46 0.72
CA ASN A 87 13.51 -0.71 1.46
C ASN A 87 12.02 -0.65 1.85
N VAL A 88 11.50 0.51 2.22
CA VAL A 88 10.08 0.66 2.62
C VAL A 88 9.15 0.51 1.40
N VAL A 89 9.38 1.29 0.35
CA VAL A 89 8.58 1.24 -0.88
C VAL A 89 8.72 -0.10 -1.59
N ASP A 90 9.92 -0.67 -1.60
CA ASP A 90 10.20 -1.94 -2.26
C ASP A 90 9.51 -3.11 -1.53
N VAL A 91 9.41 -3.08 -0.20
CA VAL A 91 8.63 -4.06 0.57
C VAL A 91 7.15 -3.98 0.17
N THR A 92 6.57 -2.79 0.05
CA THR A 92 5.16 -2.65 -0.37
C THR A 92 4.94 -3.20 -1.78
N ASN A 93 5.86 -2.89 -2.70
CA ASN A 93 5.81 -3.40 -4.08
C ASN A 93 6.04 -4.92 -4.14
N TYR A 94 6.98 -5.44 -3.36
CA TYR A 94 7.25 -6.87 -3.30
C TYR A 94 6.03 -7.67 -2.80
N VAL A 95 5.39 -7.20 -1.73
CA VAL A 95 4.18 -7.87 -1.19
C VAL A 95 3.00 -7.71 -2.15
N MET A 96 2.88 -6.59 -2.86
CA MET A 96 1.89 -6.44 -3.92
C MET A 96 2.09 -7.47 -5.04
N LEU A 97 3.31 -7.72 -5.47
CA LEU A 97 3.62 -8.77 -6.46
C LEU A 97 3.41 -10.18 -5.89
N GLU A 98 3.70 -10.40 -4.63
CA GLU A 98 3.52 -11.69 -3.96
C GLU A 98 2.02 -12.02 -3.79
N ARG A 99 1.19 -11.05 -3.33
CA ARG A 99 -0.17 -11.29 -2.83
C ARG A 99 -1.27 -10.56 -3.61
N ALA A 100 -0.95 -9.85 -4.67
CA ALA A 100 -1.88 -8.99 -5.43
C ALA A 100 -2.52 -7.87 -4.58
N GLN A 101 -1.99 -7.56 -3.39
CA GLN A 101 -2.51 -6.56 -2.47
C GLN A 101 -1.65 -5.30 -2.51
N PRO A 102 -2.10 -4.22 -3.18
CA PRO A 102 -1.41 -2.94 -3.09
C PRO A 102 -1.50 -2.35 -1.69
N MET A 103 -0.47 -1.63 -1.31
CA MET A 103 -0.38 -0.93 -0.03
C MET A 103 0.40 0.37 -0.20
N HIS A 104 0.23 1.30 0.75
CA HIS A 104 0.95 2.56 0.74
C HIS A 104 1.52 2.87 2.13
N ALA A 105 2.73 3.43 2.15
CA ALA A 105 3.39 3.88 3.36
C ALA A 105 3.38 5.41 3.42
N PHE A 106 2.77 5.96 4.46
CA PHE A 106 2.79 7.39 4.76
C PHE A 106 3.84 7.68 5.83
N ASP A 107 4.67 8.67 5.61
CA ASP A 107 5.54 9.21 6.65
C ASP A 107 4.67 9.85 7.75
N LEU A 108 4.82 9.37 8.99
CA LEU A 108 3.98 9.78 10.12
C LEU A 108 4.03 11.28 10.43
N ARG A 109 5.11 11.96 10.06
CA ARG A 109 5.26 13.41 10.28
C ARG A 109 4.19 14.23 9.54
N PHE A 110 3.62 13.67 8.46
CA PHE A 110 2.71 14.38 7.57
C PHE A 110 1.24 14.01 7.71
N ILE A 111 0.88 12.97 8.47
CA ILE A 111 -0.53 12.55 8.61
C ILE A 111 -1.33 13.38 9.62
N GLY A 112 -0.66 14.15 10.49
CA GLY A 112 -1.29 14.90 11.58
C GLY A 112 -1.75 13.98 12.71
N GLU A 113 -3.03 14.08 13.13
CA GLU A 113 -3.61 13.28 14.22
C GLU A 113 -4.06 11.88 13.76
N GLY A 114 -4.09 11.62 12.44
CA GLY A 114 -4.44 10.32 11.91
C GLY A 114 -4.81 10.29 10.43
N ILE A 115 -5.34 9.15 10.03
CA ILE A 115 -5.79 8.87 8.66
C ILE A 115 -7.32 8.90 8.59
N LEU A 116 -7.82 9.67 7.62
CA LEU A 116 -9.23 9.85 7.31
C LEU A 116 -9.51 9.45 5.87
N VAL A 117 -10.38 8.46 5.67
CA VAL A 117 -10.84 8.06 4.34
C VAL A 117 -12.16 8.75 4.04
N ARG A 118 -12.20 9.59 3.03
CA ARG A 118 -13.37 10.41 2.67
C ARG A 118 -13.44 10.72 1.18
N ARG A 119 -14.54 11.30 0.74
CA ARG A 119 -14.60 11.92 -0.59
C ARG A 119 -13.87 13.27 -0.61
N ALA A 120 -13.34 13.61 -1.78
CA ALA A 120 -12.69 14.89 -1.99
C ALA A 120 -13.68 16.06 -1.82
N ARG A 121 -13.20 17.18 -1.32
CA ARG A 121 -13.98 18.41 -1.19
C ARG A 121 -13.97 19.18 -2.52
N PRO A 122 -15.00 19.97 -2.82
CA PRO A 122 -15.01 20.80 -4.01
C PRO A 122 -13.80 21.74 -4.07
N GLY A 123 -13.07 21.71 -5.21
CA GLY A 123 -11.88 22.55 -5.42
C GLY A 123 -10.61 22.10 -4.69
N GLU A 124 -10.65 20.98 -4.00
CA GLU A 124 -9.49 20.42 -3.32
C GLU A 124 -8.39 20.01 -4.32
N ARG A 125 -7.16 20.21 -3.96
CA ARG A 125 -5.99 19.91 -4.81
C ARG A 125 -5.06 18.93 -4.12
N LEU A 126 -4.39 18.12 -4.93
CA LEU A 126 -3.37 17.19 -4.48
C LEU A 126 -2.22 17.16 -5.48
N ARG A 127 -1.01 17.34 -4.99
CA ARG A 127 0.19 17.04 -5.76
C ARG A 127 0.55 15.58 -5.57
N THR A 128 0.43 14.79 -6.63
CA THR A 128 0.70 13.35 -6.60
C THR A 128 2.18 13.02 -6.80
N LEU A 129 2.57 11.75 -6.53
CA LEU A 129 3.97 11.26 -6.58
C LEU A 129 4.66 11.46 -7.94
N ASP A 130 3.91 11.60 -9.03
CA ASP A 130 4.44 11.95 -10.36
C ASP A 130 4.73 13.46 -10.53
N GLY A 131 4.57 14.24 -9.46
CA GLY A 131 4.83 15.68 -9.41
C GLY A 131 3.73 16.56 -10.01
N VAL A 132 2.63 15.97 -10.49
CA VAL A 132 1.52 16.69 -11.11
C VAL A 132 0.52 17.17 -10.05
N GLU A 133 0.18 18.47 -10.10
CA GLU A 133 -0.92 19.01 -9.28
C GLU A 133 -2.26 18.69 -9.94
N ARG A 134 -3.16 18.06 -9.19
CA ARG A 134 -4.49 17.66 -9.65
C ARG A 134 -5.57 18.36 -8.86
N THR A 135 -6.57 18.90 -9.56
CA THR A 135 -7.84 19.32 -8.93
C THR A 135 -8.70 18.07 -8.77
N LEU A 136 -9.11 17.78 -7.54
CA LEU A 136 -9.88 16.60 -7.21
C LEU A 136 -11.37 16.81 -7.53
N HIS A 137 -12.02 15.72 -7.91
CA HIS A 137 -13.46 15.69 -8.13
C HIS A 137 -14.19 15.20 -6.86
N PRO A 138 -15.37 15.72 -6.52
CA PRO A 138 -16.10 15.30 -5.31
C PRO A 138 -16.42 13.79 -5.22
N GLU A 139 -16.40 13.06 -6.34
CA GLU A 139 -16.53 11.59 -6.34
C GLU A 139 -15.19 10.86 -6.12
N ASP A 140 -14.05 11.56 -6.11
CA ASP A 140 -12.77 10.91 -5.85
C ASP A 140 -12.69 10.52 -4.38
N LEU A 141 -12.31 9.28 -4.11
CA LEU A 141 -11.99 8.84 -2.76
C LEU A 141 -10.55 9.26 -2.44
N VAL A 142 -10.36 9.88 -1.29
CA VAL A 142 -9.05 10.34 -0.84
C VAL A 142 -8.69 9.73 0.52
N ILE A 143 -7.42 9.44 0.67
CA ILE A 143 -6.81 9.25 1.97
C ILE A 143 -6.36 10.64 2.41
N ALA A 144 -6.79 11.08 3.57
CA ALA A 144 -6.49 12.39 4.13
C ALA A 144 -5.86 12.27 5.52
N GLY A 145 -5.05 13.24 5.87
CA GLY A 145 -4.66 13.52 7.24
C GLY A 145 -5.55 14.60 7.84
N TRP A 146 -5.46 14.83 9.16
CA TRP A 146 -6.14 15.97 9.79
C TRP A 146 -5.36 16.55 10.96
N ARG A 147 -5.65 17.82 11.25
CA ARG A 147 -5.19 18.54 12.45
C ARG A 147 -6.35 19.37 12.98
N GLY A 148 -6.82 19.07 14.20
CA GLY A 148 -8.04 19.69 14.72
C GLY A 148 -9.24 19.44 13.82
N GLU A 149 -9.85 20.49 13.30
CA GLU A 149 -11.00 20.41 12.39
C GLU A 149 -10.63 20.38 10.89
N GLU A 150 -9.37 20.65 10.56
CA GLU A 150 -8.91 20.69 9.18
C GLU A 150 -8.41 19.32 8.71
N SER A 151 -8.87 18.87 7.55
CA SER A 151 -8.32 17.70 6.87
C SER A 151 -7.77 18.07 5.51
N PHE A 152 -6.68 17.41 5.13
CA PHE A 152 -5.92 17.64 3.90
C PHE A 152 -5.64 16.31 3.19
N PRO A 153 -5.67 16.28 1.83
CA PRO A 153 -5.48 15.04 1.09
C PRO A 153 -4.01 14.60 1.13
N LEU A 154 -3.79 13.31 1.37
CA LEU A 154 -2.49 12.63 1.34
C LEU A 154 -2.32 11.75 0.10
N GLY A 155 -3.43 11.36 -0.55
CA GLY A 155 -3.40 10.52 -1.73
C GLY A 155 -4.78 10.29 -2.33
N LEU A 156 -4.81 9.92 -3.61
CA LEU A 156 -5.97 9.35 -4.28
C LEU A 156 -6.05 7.87 -3.91
N ALA A 157 -7.06 7.50 -3.13
CA ALA A 157 -7.23 6.15 -2.60
C ALA A 157 -7.16 5.08 -3.70
N GLY A 158 -6.26 4.13 -3.52
CA GLY A 158 -6.05 3.01 -4.47
C GLY A 158 -5.53 3.40 -5.85
N VAL A 159 -5.16 4.66 -6.09
CA VAL A 159 -4.67 5.14 -7.39
C VAL A 159 -3.24 5.64 -7.29
N MET A 160 -2.98 6.70 -6.51
CA MET A 160 -1.64 7.28 -6.38
C MET A 160 -1.51 8.10 -5.11
N GLY A 161 -0.42 7.91 -4.38
CA GLY A 161 -0.09 8.70 -3.20
C GLY A 161 0.25 10.16 -3.51
N GLY A 162 0.21 11.00 -2.50
CA GLY A 162 0.63 12.40 -2.57
C GLY A 162 2.13 12.56 -2.31
N ALA A 163 2.73 13.55 -2.96
CA ALA A 163 4.16 13.83 -2.86
C ALA A 163 4.59 14.36 -1.48
N GLU A 164 3.66 14.95 -0.71
CA GLU A 164 4.00 15.55 0.59
C GLU A 164 4.20 14.50 1.68
N SER A 165 3.49 13.38 1.61
CA SER A 165 3.51 12.31 2.62
C SER A 165 4.35 11.09 2.22
N GLU A 166 5.13 11.20 1.15
CA GLU A 166 6.01 10.12 0.70
C GLU A 166 7.12 9.80 1.70
N VAL A 167 7.55 8.55 1.69
CA VAL A 167 8.70 8.08 2.46
C VAL A 167 9.99 8.68 1.89
N ARG A 168 10.79 9.31 2.75
CA ARG A 168 12.06 9.98 2.43
C ARG A 168 13.22 9.32 3.15
N GLU A 169 14.45 9.71 2.83
CA GLU A 169 15.66 9.19 3.46
C GLU A 169 15.71 9.39 4.99
N ASP A 170 15.03 10.44 5.48
CA ASP A 170 14.94 10.80 6.90
C ASP A 170 13.64 10.34 7.58
N THR A 171 12.86 9.46 6.95
CA THR A 171 11.66 8.88 7.53
C THR A 171 12.02 7.82 8.56
N GLU A 172 11.57 7.99 9.80
CA GLU A 172 11.82 7.08 10.91
C GLU A 172 10.60 6.25 11.32
N ALA A 173 9.41 6.67 10.90
CA ALA A 173 8.17 6.00 11.24
C ALA A 173 7.11 6.16 10.14
N ILE A 174 6.34 5.10 9.90
CA ILE A 174 5.31 5.05 8.85
C ILE A 174 3.98 4.54 9.38
N ALA A 175 2.90 5.04 8.76
CA ALA A 175 1.61 4.36 8.73
C ALA A 175 1.51 3.56 7.43
N LEU A 176 1.28 2.25 7.55
CA LEU A 176 1.16 1.35 6.42
C LEU A 176 -0.32 1.07 6.14
N GLU A 177 -0.83 1.65 5.06
CA GLU A 177 -2.18 1.43 4.55
C GLU A 177 -2.26 0.11 3.81
N VAL A 178 -3.25 -0.72 4.18
CA VAL A 178 -3.65 -1.90 3.41
C VAL A 178 -5.17 -1.96 3.37
N ALA A 179 -5.74 -1.79 2.19
CA ALA A 179 -7.18 -1.57 2.05
C ALA A 179 -7.80 -2.39 0.92
N CYS A 180 -9.12 -2.45 0.94
CA CYS A 180 -9.95 -2.84 -0.20
C CYS A 180 -10.85 -1.66 -0.53
N PHE A 181 -10.88 -1.25 -1.78
CA PHE A 181 -11.69 -0.13 -2.27
C PHE A 181 -12.75 -0.59 -3.24
N ASP A 182 -13.83 0.20 -3.40
CA ASP A 182 -14.83 -0.05 -4.44
C ASP A 182 -14.19 0.01 -5.83
N PRO A 183 -14.21 -1.09 -6.60
CA PRO A 183 -13.53 -1.16 -7.90
C PRO A 183 -14.04 -0.14 -8.91
N VAL A 184 -15.34 0.19 -8.84
CA VAL A 184 -15.97 1.16 -9.74
C VAL A 184 -15.48 2.58 -9.45
N SER A 185 -15.38 2.94 -8.16
CA SER A 185 -14.83 4.22 -7.72
C SER A 185 -13.38 4.38 -8.18
N ILE A 186 -12.53 3.37 -7.95
CA ILE A 186 -11.12 3.40 -8.37
C ILE A 186 -10.99 3.58 -9.88
N ARG A 187 -11.74 2.78 -10.67
CA ARG A 187 -11.70 2.88 -12.13
C ARG A 187 -12.15 4.26 -12.64
N LYS A 188 -13.20 4.84 -12.05
CA LYS A 188 -13.67 6.20 -12.42
C LYS A 188 -12.63 7.26 -12.10
N THR A 189 -12.04 7.22 -10.90
CA THR A 189 -10.99 8.13 -10.45
C THR A 189 -9.75 8.02 -11.33
N ALA A 190 -9.24 6.82 -11.57
CA ALA A 190 -8.07 6.57 -12.41
C ALA A 190 -8.27 7.14 -13.83
N ARG A 191 -9.44 6.89 -14.45
CA ARG A 191 -9.76 7.42 -15.78
C ARG A 191 -9.88 8.94 -15.81
N ARG A 192 -10.50 9.54 -14.79
CA ARG A 192 -10.68 11.01 -14.67
C ARG A 192 -9.33 11.73 -14.64
N HIS A 193 -8.37 11.18 -13.93
CA HIS A 193 -7.04 11.77 -13.78
C HIS A 193 -6.02 11.25 -14.81
N GLY A 194 -6.44 10.39 -15.76
CA GLY A 194 -5.53 9.82 -16.76
C GLY A 194 -4.44 8.93 -16.17
N LEU A 195 -4.69 8.33 -15.01
CA LEU A 195 -3.75 7.51 -14.28
C LEU A 195 -4.00 6.02 -14.54
N ARG A 196 -2.92 5.26 -14.72
CA ARG A 196 -2.93 3.80 -14.75
C ARG A 196 -1.71 3.30 -14.00
N THR A 197 -1.93 2.92 -12.75
CA THR A 197 -0.87 2.45 -11.84
C THR A 197 -1.03 0.95 -11.56
N GLU A 198 0.00 0.32 -11.02
CA GLU A 198 -0.05 -1.07 -10.55
C GLU A 198 -1.12 -1.26 -9.47
N ALA A 199 -1.31 -0.25 -8.61
CA ALA A 199 -2.36 -0.25 -7.60
C ALA A 199 -3.75 -0.15 -8.23
N SER A 200 -4.01 0.87 -9.06
CA SER A 200 -5.34 1.06 -9.70
C SER A 200 -5.72 -0.13 -10.58
N HIS A 201 -4.73 -0.74 -11.27
CA HIS A 201 -4.95 -1.94 -12.10
C HIS A 201 -5.46 -3.14 -11.29
N ARG A 202 -4.99 -3.29 -10.02
CA ARG A 202 -5.45 -4.36 -9.14
C ARG A 202 -6.79 -4.00 -8.49
N PHE A 203 -6.90 -2.82 -7.91
CA PHE A 203 -8.11 -2.40 -7.22
C PHE A 203 -9.33 -2.28 -8.13
N GLU A 204 -9.19 -1.85 -9.40
CA GLU A 204 -10.31 -1.79 -10.36
C GLU A 204 -10.89 -3.16 -10.73
N ARG A 205 -10.20 -4.25 -10.38
CA ARG A 205 -10.65 -5.64 -10.55
C ARG A 205 -11.22 -6.26 -9.28
N GLY A 206 -11.19 -5.51 -8.19
CA GLY A 206 -11.48 -6.00 -6.86
C GLY A 206 -10.27 -6.69 -6.22
N GLY A 207 -10.23 -6.69 -4.91
CA GLY A 207 -9.23 -7.38 -4.12
C GLY A 207 -9.85 -8.50 -3.30
N ASP A 208 -9.02 -9.35 -2.73
CA ASP A 208 -9.46 -10.31 -1.70
C ASP A 208 -9.83 -9.54 -0.43
N PRO A 209 -11.11 -9.53 0.00
CA PRO A 209 -11.53 -8.79 1.19
C PRO A 209 -10.91 -9.32 2.50
N LEU A 210 -10.30 -10.50 2.48
CA LEU A 210 -9.60 -11.10 3.62
C LEU A 210 -8.07 -11.03 3.49
N GLY A 211 -7.57 -10.49 2.37
CA GLY A 211 -6.14 -10.43 2.03
C GLY A 211 -5.35 -9.35 2.78
N GLN A 212 -6.01 -8.31 3.34
CA GLN A 212 -5.35 -7.14 3.90
C GLN A 212 -4.47 -7.48 5.10
N VAL A 213 -5.01 -8.16 6.11
CA VAL A 213 -4.28 -8.49 7.33
C VAL A 213 -3.08 -9.42 7.07
N PRO A 214 -3.19 -10.51 6.29
CA PRO A 214 -2.04 -11.31 5.90
C PRO A 214 -0.96 -10.53 5.13
N ALA A 215 -1.36 -9.65 4.21
CA ALA A 215 -0.43 -8.82 3.46
C ALA A 215 0.27 -7.78 4.34
N GLN A 216 -0.46 -7.12 5.25
CA GLN A 216 0.09 -6.18 6.22
C GLN A 216 1.12 -6.85 7.12
N ARG A 217 0.77 -8.00 7.69
CA ARG A 217 1.70 -8.78 8.53
C ARG A 217 2.96 -9.19 7.76
N ARG A 218 2.81 -9.59 6.50
CA ARG A 218 3.94 -9.94 5.63
C ARG A 218 4.85 -8.74 5.38
N ALA A 219 4.30 -7.57 5.08
CA ALA A 219 5.07 -6.34 4.86
C ALA A 219 5.82 -5.91 6.13
N LEU A 220 5.13 -5.86 7.28
CA LEU A 220 5.75 -5.50 8.56
C LEU A 220 6.83 -6.50 8.98
N SER A 221 6.63 -7.80 8.73
CA SER A 221 7.64 -8.85 8.97
C SER A 221 8.89 -8.65 8.10
N LEU A 222 8.72 -8.26 6.83
CA LEU A 222 9.84 -7.97 5.95
C LEU A 222 10.59 -6.70 6.38
N LEU A 223 9.88 -5.63 6.72
CA LEU A 223 10.51 -4.40 7.24
C LEU A 223 11.33 -4.70 8.49
N GLN A 224 10.75 -5.43 9.46
CA GLN A 224 11.46 -5.83 10.67
C GLN A 224 12.72 -6.66 10.37
N ALA A 225 12.64 -7.62 9.46
CA ALA A 225 13.78 -8.46 9.09
C ALA A 225 14.89 -7.66 8.37
N LEU A 226 14.54 -6.61 7.63
CA LEU A 226 15.52 -5.76 6.96
C LEU A 226 16.25 -4.85 7.96
N ASP A 227 15.56 -4.33 8.96
CA ASP A 227 16.17 -3.54 10.04
C ASP A 227 17.09 -4.41 10.91
N ASP A 228 16.68 -5.63 11.26
CA ASP A 228 17.50 -6.59 12.01
C ASP A 228 18.79 -6.97 11.25
N LEU A 229 18.74 -7.08 9.92
CA LEU A 229 19.90 -7.38 9.07
C LEU A 229 20.90 -6.21 8.98
N GLU A 230 20.44 -4.97 9.09
CA GLU A 230 21.30 -3.79 9.13
C GLU A 230 21.94 -3.56 10.51
N ALA A 231 21.32 -4.08 11.57
CA ALA A 231 21.82 -3.97 12.95
C ALA A 231 22.93 -4.96 13.27
N ASP A 232 23.09 -6.05 12.46
CA ASP A 232 24.15 -7.05 12.61
C ASP A 232 25.02 -7.12 11.35
N PRO A 233 26.07 -6.27 11.23
CA PRO A 233 26.99 -6.27 10.09
C PRO A 233 27.94 -7.47 10.07
N GLY A 234 27.76 -8.48 10.92
CA GLY A 234 28.60 -9.66 11.09
C GLY A 234 28.09 -10.94 10.40
N VAL A 235 27.07 -10.89 9.54
CA VAL A 235 26.58 -12.04 8.76
C VAL A 235 26.82 -11.86 7.28
#